data_48e14a588eed108f00d1e30727710d28
#
_entry.id   48e14a588eed108f00d1e30727710d28
#
_cell.length_a   1.000
_cell.length_b   1.000
_cell.length_c   1.000
_cell.angle_alpha   90.00
_cell.angle_beta   90.00
_cell.angle_gamma   90.00
#
_symmetry.space_group_name_H-M   'P 1'
#
loop_
_entity.id
_entity.type
_entity.pdbx_description
1 polymer ?
#
loop_
_entity_poly.entity_id
_entity_poly.type
_entity_poly.pdbx_seq_one_letter_code
_entity_poly.pdbx_strand_id
1 'polypeptide(L)'
;MNRMKGKKILAALGFFSIAGAAGGCSQPAPNIRYQIETDQPCQTMAYFSASDAWSMQFIGLWPQEKQNQIADWLFSTENDANGQPKGIGLSLWRFNVGAGSTEQGEDSQIASPWMRAECFLNPDGTYDWNKQQGQRNFLKLAKERGVSKFLAFLNSPPVYYT
;
A
#
# COMPACT_ATOMS: atom_id res chain seq x y z
N MET A 1 -6.97 74.48 53.81
CA MET A 1 -7.84 75.45 53.10
C MET A 1 -7.49 75.33 51.64
N ASN A 2 -8.19 74.54 50.88
CA ASN A 2 -8.57 74.78 49.52
C ASN A 2 -9.36 73.56 49.03
N ARG A 3 -10.62 73.77 48.69
CA ARG A 3 -11.56 72.79 48.11
C ARG A 3 -11.23 72.65 46.65
N MET A 4 -10.99 71.44 46.16
CA MET A 4 -11.08 71.14 44.73
C MET A 4 -12.28 70.22 44.44
N LYS A 5 -13.15 70.76 43.62
CA LYS A 5 -14.43 70.20 43.17
C LYS A 5 -14.22 68.94 42.32
N GLY A 6 -14.90 67.86 42.68
CA GLY A 6 -14.96 66.66 41.86
C GLY A 6 -15.78 66.90 40.58
N LYS A 7 -15.21 66.54 39.44
CA LYS A 7 -15.93 66.35 38.18
C LYS A 7 -16.24 64.86 38.04
N LYS A 8 -17.51 64.53 37.97
CA LYS A 8 -18.00 63.20 37.60
C LYS A 8 -17.81 63.06 36.10
N ILE A 9 -16.96 62.08 35.72
CA ILE A 9 -16.84 61.65 34.33
C ILE A 9 -17.72 60.43 34.17
N LEU A 10 -18.75 60.55 33.37
CA LEU A 10 -19.63 59.48 32.95
C LEU A 10 -18.87 58.66 31.89
N ALA A 11 -18.45 57.42 32.26
CA ALA A 11 -17.84 56.54 31.31
C ALA A 11 -18.95 55.78 30.54
N ALA A 12 -19.12 56.11 29.27
CA ALA A 12 -19.95 55.32 28.36
C ALA A 12 -19.19 54.07 27.96
N LEU A 13 -19.70 52.90 28.39
CA LEU A 13 -19.23 51.61 27.90
C LEU A 13 -19.74 51.38 26.46
N GLY A 14 -18.86 51.63 25.50
CA GLY A 14 -19.06 51.20 24.15
C GLY A 14 -18.71 49.71 24.02
N PHE A 15 -19.71 48.86 23.78
CA PHE A 15 -19.49 47.47 23.37
C PHE A 15 -18.97 47.48 21.94
N PHE A 16 -17.66 47.22 21.78
CA PHE A 16 -17.08 46.90 20.46
C PHE A 16 -17.20 45.40 20.24
N SER A 17 -18.19 44.98 19.46
CA SER A 17 -18.25 43.63 18.89
C SER A 17 -17.19 43.52 17.81
N ILE A 18 -16.06 42.86 18.14
CA ILE A 18 -15.08 42.44 17.13
C ILE A 18 -15.61 41.14 16.51
N ALA A 19 -16.31 41.28 15.38
CA ALA A 19 -16.55 40.14 14.49
C ALA A 19 -15.21 39.76 13.84
N GLY A 20 -14.51 38.81 14.43
CA GLY A 20 -13.32 38.21 13.86
C GLY A 20 -13.70 37.38 12.64
N ALA A 21 -13.58 37.97 11.43
CA ALA A 21 -13.57 37.22 10.20
C ALA A 21 -12.26 36.39 10.18
N ALA A 22 -12.35 35.13 10.61
CA ALA A 22 -11.30 34.14 10.38
C ALA A 22 -11.34 33.77 8.88
N GLY A 23 -10.84 34.66 8.05
CA GLY A 23 -10.49 34.34 6.68
C GLY A 23 -9.26 33.46 6.69
N GLY A 24 -9.45 32.17 6.71
CA GLY A 24 -8.40 31.22 6.43
C GLY A 24 -7.91 31.43 5.00
N CYS A 25 -6.81 32.16 4.83
CA CYS A 25 -6.09 32.16 3.57
C CYS A 25 -5.50 30.76 3.37
N SER A 26 -6.27 29.87 2.74
CA SER A 26 -5.69 28.67 2.14
C SER A 26 -4.80 29.13 1.01
N GLN A 27 -3.48 29.13 1.23
CA GLN A 27 -2.55 29.33 0.13
C GLN A 27 -2.78 28.20 -0.90
N PRO A 28 -2.93 28.52 -2.18
CA PRO A 28 -3.01 27.51 -3.21
C PRO A 28 -1.75 26.66 -3.14
N ALA A 29 -1.92 25.34 -3.22
CA ALA A 29 -0.80 24.42 -3.25
C ALA A 29 0.18 24.84 -4.37
N PRO A 30 1.50 24.77 -4.13
CA PRO A 30 2.47 25.16 -5.14
C PRO A 30 2.26 24.32 -6.40
N ASN A 31 2.18 24.99 -7.55
CA ASN A 31 2.00 24.34 -8.84
C ASN A 31 3.35 23.75 -9.27
N ILE A 32 3.68 22.55 -8.76
CA ILE A 32 4.92 21.86 -9.09
C ILE A 32 4.75 21.25 -10.48
N ARG A 33 5.59 21.67 -11.43
CA ARG A 33 5.68 21.06 -12.75
C ARG A 33 6.94 20.19 -12.80
N TYR A 34 6.78 18.95 -13.22
CA TYR A 34 7.89 18.05 -13.55
C TYR A 34 8.05 18.03 -15.06
N GLN A 35 9.28 18.22 -15.53
CA GLN A 35 9.64 18.02 -16.92
C GLN A 35 10.50 16.78 -17.02
N ILE A 36 10.12 15.88 -17.93
CA ILE A 36 10.89 14.65 -18.20
C ILE A 36 11.70 14.89 -19.46
N GLU A 37 13.02 14.88 -19.34
CA GLU A 37 13.94 15.01 -20.47
C GLU A 37 14.13 13.61 -21.10
N THR A 38 13.33 13.31 -22.11
CA THR A 38 13.30 11.98 -22.75
C THR A 38 14.49 11.70 -23.67
N ASP A 39 15.22 12.73 -24.07
CA ASP A 39 16.42 12.70 -24.92
C ASP A 39 17.72 12.53 -24.13
N GLN A 40 17.64 12.56 -22.81
CA GLN A 40 18.79 12.38 -21.90
C GLN A 40 18.61 11.14 -21.00
N PRO A 41 18.74 9.93 -21.54
CA PRO A 41 18.59 8.72 -20.73
C PRO A 41 19.71 8.62 -19.70
N CYS A 42 19.37 8.42 -18.42
CA CYS A 42 20.33 8.29 -17.34
C CYS A 42 20.67 6.83 -17.07
N GLN A 43 19.69 6.08 -16.54
CA GLN A 43 19.88 4.68 -16.18
C GLN A 43 18.76 3.81 -16.77
N THR A 44 19.08 2.54 -17.01
CA THR A 44 18.08 1.56 -17.46
C THR A 44 17.32 1.03 -16.24
N MET A 45 16.02 1.20 -16.25
CA MET A 45 15.12 0.54 -15.30
C MET A 45 14.84 -0.87 -15.83
N ALA A 46 15.36 -1.89 -15.14
CA ALA A 46 15.20 -3.28 -15.58
C ALA A 46 13.77 -3.78 -15.37
N TYR A 47 13.15 -3.43 -14.24
CA TYR A 47 11.80 -3.88 -13.87
C TYR A 47 11.09 -2.87 -12.99
N PHE A 48 9.75 -2.84 -13.09
CA PHE A 48 8.87 -2.28 -12.07
C PHE A 48 8.27 -3.45 -11.30
N SER A 49 8.45 -3.45 -9.98
CA SER A 49 8.10 -4.60 -9.16
C SER A 49 7.35 -4.23 -7.90
N ALA A 50 6.59 -5.20 -7.40
CA ALA A 50 6.03 -5.16 -6.06
C ALA A 50 6.11 -6.56 -5.43
N SER A 51 5.96 -6.61 -4.10
CA SER A 51 5.86 -7.85 -3.35
C SER A 51 4.41 -8.11 -2.96
N ASP A 52 3.98 -9.35 -3.06
CA ASP A 52 2.68 -9.76 -2.54
C ASP A 52 2.65 -9.74 -1.01
N ALA A 53 3.83 -9.80 -0.37
CA ALA A 53 3.99 -9.93 1.06
C ALA A 53 3.04 -11.00 1.63
N TRP A 54 1.94 -10.57 2.27
CA TRP A 54 0.93 -11.48 2.82
C TRP A 54 -0.44 -11.31 2.16
N SER A 55 -0.64 -10.26 1.37
CA SER A 55 -1.97 -9.88 0.90
C SER A 55 -2.60 -10.93 -0.01
N MET A 56 -1.80 -11.54 -0.89
CA MET A 56 -2.33 -12.44 -1.90
C MET A 56 -2.72 -13.81 -1.36
N GLN A 57 -2.26 -14.20 -0.18
CA GLN A 57 -2.74 -15.44 0.46
C GLN A 57 -4.26 -15.40 0.74
N PHE A 58 -4.83 -14.20 0.94
CA PHE A 58 -6.27 -14.01 1.17
C PHE A 58 -6.98 -13.55 -0.11
N ILE A 59 -6.47 -12.50 -0.76
CA ILE A 59 -7.06 -11.93 -1.98
C ILE A 59 -7.11 -12.97 -3.10
N GLY A 60 -6.10 -13.83 -3.19
CA GLY A 60 -6.05 -14.90 -4.17
C GLY A 60 -7.05 -16.04 -3.95
N LEU A 61 -7.84 -15.98 -2.87
CA LEU A 61 -8.95 -16.89 -2.59
C LEU A 61 -10.32 -16.22 -2.78
N TRP A 62 -10.36 -14.96 -3.15
CA TRP A 62 -11.60 -14.25 -3.44
C TRP A 62 -12.25 -14.78 -4.73
N PRO A 63 -13.52 -14.41 -5.03
CA PRO A 63 -14.14 -14.76 -6.30
C PRO A 63 -13.25 -14.40 -7.50
N GLN A 64 -13.21 -15.30 -8.50
CA GLN A 64 -12.30 -15.20 -9.65
C GLN A 64 -12.39 -13.85 -10.38
N GLU A 65 -13.58 -13.28 -10.47
CA GLU A 65 -13.78 -11.95 -11.08
C GLU A 65 -12.98 -10.87 -10.37
N LYS A 66 -12.98 -10.88 -9.02
CA LYS A 66 -12.22 -9.92 -8.21
C LYS A 66 -10.72 -10.15 -8.30
N GLN A 67 -10.30 -11.42 -8.32
CA GLN A 67 -8.90 -11.75 -8.53
C GLN A 67 -8.42 -11.21 -9.89
N ASN A 68 -9.20 -11.44 -10.96
CA ASN A 68 -8.89 -10.95 -12.31
C ASN A 68 -8.81 -9.43 -12.35
N GLN A 69 -9.77 -8.73 -11.74
CA GLN A 69 -9.79 -7.27 -11.70
C GLN A 69 -8.53 -6.70 -11.02
N ILE A 70 -8.14 -7.26 -9.87
CA ILE A 70 -6.93 -6.83 -9.15
C ILE A 70 -5.68 -7.17 -9.96
N ALA A 71 -5.64 -8.34 -10.58
CA ALA A 71 -4.53 -8.73 -11.43
C ALA A 71 -4.40 -7.82 -12.66
N ASP A 72 -5.51 -7.37 -13.26
CA ASP A 72 -5.49 -6.39 -14.34
C ASP A 72 -4.89 -5.07 -13.88
N TRP A 73 -5.30 -4.55 -12.72
CA TRP A 73 -4.76 -3.31 -12.16
C TRP A 73 -3.26 -3.38 -11.87
N LEU A 74 -2.77 -4.54 -11.45
CA LEU A 74 -1.36 -4.72 -11.11
C LEU A 74 -0.48 -5.00 -12.34
N PHE A 75 -0.94 -5.85 -13.24
CA PHE A 75 -0.06 -6.46 -14.23
C PHE A 75 -0.37 -6.07 -15.69
N SER A 76 -1.59 -5.58 -15.99
CA SER A 76 -1.94 -5.25 -17.36
C SER A 76 -1.10 -4.07 -17.89
N THR A 77 -0.59 -4.23 -19.10
CA THR A 77 0.04 -3.17 -19.90
C THR A 77 -0.87 -2.67 -21.01
N GLU A 78 -2.10 -3.17 -21.08
CA GLU A 78 -3.08 -2.79 -22.09
C GLU A 78 -3.79 -1.50 -21.74
N ASN A 79 -4.33 -0.83 -22.74
CA ASN A 79 -5.25 0.27 -22.60
C ASN A 79 -6.71 -0.18 -22.77
N ASP A 80 -7.62 0.57 -22.19
CA ASP A 80 -9.06 0.43 -22.42
C ASP A 80 -9.48 1.04 -23.75
N ALA A 81 -10.79 0.97 -24.06
CA ALA A 81 -11.34 1.52 -25.29
C ALA A 81 -11.18 3.06 -25.43
N ASN A 82 -10.90 3.76 -24.34
CA ASN A 82 -10.66 5.21 -24.31
C ASN A 82 -9.15 5.55 -24.33
N GLY A 83 -8.30 4.54 -24.48
CA GLY A 83 -6.85 4.71 -24.46
C GLY A 83 -6.25 4.90 -23.05
N GLN A 84 -7.01 4.64 -21.97
CA GLN A 84 -6.50 4.74 -20.62
C GLN A 84 -5.87 3.42 -20.17
N PRO A 85 -4.75 3.44 -19.42
CA PRO A 85 -4.13 2.22 -18.91
C PRO A 85 -5.09 1.42 -18.04
N LYS A 86 -5.21 0.11 -18.28
CA LYS A 86 -5.98 -0.80 -17.44
C LYS A 86 -5.27 -1.13 -16.13
N GLY A 87 -3.95 -1.05 -16.10
CA GLY A 87 -3.13 -1.36 -14.95
C GLY A 87 -1.81 -0.61 -14.92
N ILE A 88 -1.04 -0.83 -13.85
CA ILE A 88 0.27 -0.19 -13.65
C ILE A 88 1.42 -0.96 -14.31
N GLY A 89 1.16 -2.14 -14.90
CA GLY A 89 2.12 -2.87 -15.70
C GLY A 89 3.34 -3.37 -14.93
N LEU A 90 3.16 -3.94 -13.74
CA LEU A 90 4.27 -4.57 -13.02
C LEU A 90 4.91 -5.67 -13.88
N SER A 91 6.21 -5.63 -14.03
CA SER A 91 6.98 -6.55 -14.88
C SER A 91 7.79 -7.59 -14.11
N LEU A 92 7.87 -7.44 -12.77
CA LEU A 92 8.42 -8.41 -11.85
C LEU A 92 7.50 -8.54 -10.63
N TRP A 93 7.24 -9.76 -10.19
CA TRP A 93 6.44 -10.02 -9.00
C TRP A 93 7.24 -10.82 -7.98
N ARG A 94 7.29 -10.32 -6.74
CA ARG A 94 7.93 -11.01 -5.63
C ARG A 94 6.92 -11.87 -4.90
N PHE A 95 7.15 -13.18 -4.91
CA PHE A 95 6.39 -14.18 -4.21
C PHE A 95 7.00 -14.45 -2.83
N ASN A 96 6.20 -14.33 -1.77
CA ASN A 96 6.63 -14.66 -0.42
C ASN A 96 6.49 -16.16 -0.17
N VAL A 97 7.61 -16.86 -0.07
CA VAL A 97 7.64 -18.26 0.33
C VAL A 97 7.55 -18.33 1.85
N GLY A 98 6.42 -18.81 2.37
CA GLY A 98 6.18 -18.90 3.81
C GLY A 98 7.05 -19.94 4.50
N ALA A 99 7.35 -19.69 5.75
CA ALA A 99 8.18 -20.56 6.59
C ALA A 99 7.39 -21.39 7.62
N GLY A 100 6.07 -21.21 7.70
CA GLY A 100 5.22 -22.01 8.59
C GLY A 100 4.70 -21.28 9.82
N SER A 101 4.68 -19.95 9.79
CA SER A 101 4.08 -19.19 10.89
C SER A 101 2.55 -19.41 11.01
N THR A 102 1.89 -19.86 9.94
CA THR A 102 0.49 -20.31 10.00
C THR A 102 0.37 -21.60 10.80
N GLU A 103 1.25 -22.56 10.56
CA GLU A 103 1.29 -23.86 11.25
C GLU A 103 1.64 -23.69 12.74
N GLN A 104 2.51 -22.74 13.08
CA GLN A 104 2.83 -22.40 14.47
C GLN A 104 1.69 -21.67 15.19
N GLY A 105 0.81 -20.98 14.45
CA GLY A 105 -0.26 -20.22 15.05
C GLY A 105 0.26 -19.13 15.99
N GLU A 106 -0.19 -19.14 17.25
CA GLU A 106 0.21 -18.15 18.27
C GLU A 106 1.67 -18.31 18.71
N ASP A 107 2.22 -19.52 18.66
CA ASP A 107 3.62 -19.80 19.01
C ASP A 107 4.60 -19.08 18.06
N SER A 108 4.15 -18.68 16.87
CA SER A 108 4.93 -17.83 15.97
C SER A 108 5.21 -16.43 16.51
N GLN A 109 4.53 -16.01 17.58
CA GLN A 109 4.55 -14.67 18.17
C GLN A 109 4.13 -13.56 17.19
N ILE A 110 3.57 -13.91 16.04
CA ILE A 110 3.00 -12.99 15.06
C ILE A 110 1.53 -12.77 15.44
N ALA A 111 1.23 -11.61 16.03
CA ALA A 111 -0.10 -11.30 16.57
C ALA A 111 -1.19 -11.31 15.49
N SER A 112 -0.89 -10.81 14.30
CA SER A 112 -1.86 -10.73 13.20
C SER A 112 -1.84 -11.99 12.34
N PRO A 113 -2.93 -12.76 12.25
CA PRO A 113 -3.03 -13.92 11.33
C PRO A 113 -2.79 -13.54 9.87
N TRP A 114 -3.06 -12.28 9.48
CA TRP A 114 -2.78 -11.76 8.14
C TRP A 114 -1.30 -11.75 7.76
N MET A 115 -0.42 -11.76 8.77
CA MET A 115 1.03 -11.75 8.57
C MET A 115 1.65 -13.14 8.73
N ARG A 116 0.82 -14.17 8.99
CA ARG A 116 1.26 -15.57 9.06
C ARG A 116 1.19 -16.18 7.67
N ALA A 117 2.14 -17.02 7.32
CA ALA A 117 2.21 -17.69 6.03
C ALA A 117 2.43 -19.18 6.20
N GLU A 118 1.77 -19.99 5.36
CA GLU A 118 1.94 -21.44 5.30
C GLU A 118 3.35 -21.83 4.85
N CYS A 119 3.81 -23.01 5.23
CA CYS A 119 5.03 -23.63 4.74
C CYS A 119 4.70 -24.78 3.78
N PHE A 120 5.37 -24.85 2.63
CA PHE A 120 5.22 -26.01 1.72
C PHE A 120 5.79 -27.31 2.32
N LEU A 121 6.80 -27.19 3.19
CA LEU A 121 7.38 -28.34 3.88
C LEU A 121 6.43 -28.84 4.96
N ASN A 122 6.26 -30.15 5.05
CA ASN A 122 5.52 -30.84 6.12
C ASN A 122 6.48 -31.34 7.22
N PRO A 123 5.98 -31.66 8.42
CA PRO A 123 6.80 -32.18 9.52
C PRO A 123 7.56 -33.47 9.18
N ASP A 124 7.05 -34.27 8.26
CA ASP A 124 7.67 -35.55 7.82
C ASP A 124 8.75 -35.37 6.73
N GLY A 125 9.05 -34.11 6.37
CA GLY A 125 10.03 -33.76 5.32
C GLY A 125 9.49 -33.81 3.89
N THR A 126 8.22 -34.12 3.68
CA THR A 126 7.57 -34.04 2.37
C THR A 126 7.13 -32.63 2.05
N TYR A 127 6.82 -32.36 0.78
CA TYR A 127 6.33 -31.06 0.34
C TYR A 127 4.88 -31.16 -0.15
N ASP A 128 4.02 -30.27 0.38
CA ASP A 128 2.66 -30.08 -0.11
C ASP A 128 2.59 -28.81 -0.98
N TRP A 129 2.64 -29.01 -2.28
CA TRP A 129 2.56 -27.91 -3.26
C TRP A 129 1.17 -27.33 -3.43
N ASN A 130 0.14 -27.79 -2.71
CA ASN A 130 -1.20 -27.20 -2.70
C ASN A 130 -1.32 -26.03 -1.73
N LYS A 131 -0.43 -25.93 -0.76
CA LYS A 131 -0.37 -24.81 0.17
C LYS A 131 -0.11 -23.48 -0.55
N GLN A 132 -0.31 -22.38 0.15
CA GLN A 132 -0.18 -21.02 -0.37
C GLN A 132 -1.00 -20.76 -1.64
N GLN A 133 -2.19 -21.35 -1.71
CA GLN A 133 -3.00 -21.34 -2.93
C GLN A 133 -3.30 -19.93 -3.44
N GLY A 134 -3.62 -18.98 -2.55
CA GLY A 134 -3.93 -17.61 -2.93
C GLY A 134 -2.76 -16.92 -3.65
N GLN A 135 -1.55 -17.04 -3.10
CA GLN A 135 -0.34 -16.50 -3.68
C GLN A 135 0.00 -17.20 -5.02
N ARG A 136 -0.18 -18.52 -5.09
CA ARG A 136 0.02 -19.29 -6.33
C ARG A 136 -0.96 -18.87 -7.43
N ASN A 137 -2.21 -18.56 -7.07
CA ASN A 137 -3.18 -18.03 -8.02
C ASN A 137 -2.71 -16.71 -8.62
N PHE A 138 -2.18 -15.81 -7.80
CA PHE A 138 -1.64 -14.54 -8.31
C PHE A 138 -0.36 -14.69 -9.14
N LEU A 139 0.47 -15.70 -8.88
CA LEU A 139 1.57 -16.05 -9.77
C LEU A 139 1.07 -16.43 -11.19
N LYS A 140 0.01 -17.23 -11.26
CA LYS A 140 -0.63 -17.59 -12.54
C LYS A 140 -1.20 -16.36 -13.24
N LEU A 141 -1.99 -15.57 -12.53
CA LEU A 141 -2.62 -14.37 -13.05
C LEU A 141 -1.60 -13.34 -13.54
N ALA A 142 -0.48 -13.18 -12.83
CA ALA A 142 0.63 -12.34 -13.26
C ALA A 142 1.27 -12.86 -14.55
N LYS A 143 1.54 -14.17 -14.62
CA LYS A 143 2.10 -14.81 -15.82
C LYS A 143 1.18 -14.67 -17.03
N GLU A 144 -0.11 -14.87 -16.85
CA GLU A 144 -1.13 -14.71 -17.90
C GLU A 144 -1.18 -13.29 -18.47
N ARG A 145 -0.77 -12.29 -17.68
CA ARG A 145 -0.69 -10.88 -18.08
C ARG A 145 0.70 -10.42 -18.52
N GLY A 146 1.58 -11.39 -18.81
CA GLY A 146 2.90 -11.10 -19.39
C GLY A 146 4.02 -10.84 -18.41
N VAL A 147 3.79 -10.95 -17.10
CA VAL A 147 4.90 -10.89 -16.12
C VAL A 147 5.85 -12.05 -16.38
N SER A 148 7.09 -11.74 -16.72
CA SER A 148 8.11 -12.73 -17.11
C SER A 148 9.14 -13.00 -16.02
N LYS A 149 9.17 -12.18 -14.98
CA LYS A 149 10.15 -12.30 -13.87
C LYS A 149 9.45 -12.47 -12.55
N PHE A 150 9.89 -13.47 -11.80
CA PHE A 150 9.39 -13.80 -10.47
C PHE A 150 10.56 -13.94 -9.52
N LEU A 151 10.41 -13.37 -8.33
CA LEU A 151 11.38 -13.50 -7.24
C LEU A 151 10.73 -14.29 -6.10
N ALA A 152 11.10 -15.55 -5.93
CA ALA A 152 10.73 -16.32 -4.75
C ALA A 152 11.65 -15.92 -3.58
N PHE A 153 11.06 -15.56 -2.45
CA PHE A 153 11.79 -15.05 -1.29
C PHE A 153 11.35 -15.73 -0.01
N LEU A 154 12.32 -16.33 0.69
CA LEU A 154 12.14 -16.85 2.04
C LEU A 154 12.61 -15.80 3.05
N ASN A 155 11.77 -15.48 4.03
CA ASN A 155 12.14 -14.60 5.13
C ASN A 155 12.94 -15.35 6.21
N SER A 156 12.67 -16.64 6.38
CA SER A 156 13.29 -17.50 7.38
C SER A 156 13.29 -18.95 6.90
N PRO A 157 14.11 -19.83 7.51
CA PRO A 157 14.01 -21.27 7.28
C PRO A 157 12.63 -21.81 7.65
N PRO A 158 12.19 -22.93 7.05
CA PRO A 158 10.99 -23.63 7.48
C PRO A 158 11.01 -23.94 8.97
N VAL A 159 9.88 -23.75 9.65
CA VAL A 159 9.73 -23.94 11.11
C VAL A 159 10.11 -25.34 11.60
N TYR A 160 10.11 -26.33 10.73
CA TYR A 160 10.50 -27.71 11.09
C TYR A 160 12.02 -27.93 11.11
N TYR A 161 12.81 -26.90 10.78
CA TYR A 161 14.27 -26.94 10.80
C TYR A 161 14.90 -25.92 11.79
N THR A 162 14.07 -25.31 12.63
CA THR A 162 14.49 -24.27 13.59
C THR A 162 14.27 -24.70 15.05
#